data_8c6ccfeb39d560e28d41b6e2372d80cc
#
_entry.id   8c6ccfeb39d560e28d41b6e2372d80cc
#
_cell.length_a   1.000
_cell.length_b   1.000
_cell.length_c   1.000
_cell.angle_alpha   90.00
_cell.angle_beta   90.00
_cell.angle_gamma   90.00
#
_symmetry.space_group_name_H-M   'P 1'
#
loop_
_entity.id
_entity.type
_entity.pdbx_description
1 polymer ?
#
loop_
_entity_poly.entity_id
_entity_poly.type
_entity_poly.pdbx_seq_one_letter_code
_entity_poly.pdbx_strand_id
1 'polypeptide(L)'
;PTEIFDMAKNYLSIYALGYVAVYLYLYFTAILRSFGNTMFQAVAMLVSTLLNAILDPIFINIIGFHGAAIATLISQIICLAFMCIYIYRKKLFNLSLSDFDTKEIMPFVKNAVPSVIQQSIPAISTTFLTAIVSTYSISAIAGYGVAGKLEMILFYPAMALNMVLTSIVGQCIGAQRIDRAKNYLKLALKYGIVVSSVLSAVVIFFSKQLAKLFVSNVAVTNVVSHYFLIVSIGYVLYTITSCYLGTLNGIGKPTKSMILMTVSYTHLTL
;
A
#
# COMPACT_ATOMS: atom_id res chain seq x y z
N PRO A 1 29.30 -0.19 -2.76
CA PRO A 1 30.27 0.83 -2.38
C PRO A 1 29.99 1.26 -0.95
N THR A 2 31.03 1.39 -0.12
CA THR A 2 30.93 1.75 1.31
C THR A 2 30.24 3.09 1.53
N GLU A 3 30.45 4.07 0.67
CA GLU A 3 29.81 5.40 0.69
C GLU A 3 28.28 5.31 0.61
N ILE A 4 27.74 4.46 -0.27
CA ILE A 4 26.28 4.26 -0.37
C ILE A 4 25.74 3.57 0.89
N PHE A 5 26.52 2.65 1.48
CA PHE A 5 26.13 1.96 2.70
C PHE A 5 25.97 2.90 3.88
N ASP A 6 26.93 3.81 4.09
CA ASP A 6 26.88 4.78 5.19
C ASP A 6 25.74 5.79 5.02
N MET A 7 25.51 6.27 3.79
CA MET A 7 24.36 7.13 3.48
C MET A 7 23.03 6.42 3.74
N ALA A 8 22.89 5.17 3.30
CA ALA A 8 21.68 4.39 3.52
C ALA A 8 21.46 4.08 5.01
N LYS A 9 22.53 3.74 5.75
CA LYS A 9 22.50 3.48 7.20
C LYS A 9 22.00 4.71 7.96
N ASN A 10 22.56 5.88 7.68
CA ASN A 10 22.16 7.12 8.34
C ASN A 10 20.72 7.50 8.04
N TYR A 11 20.31 7.39 6.76
CA TYR A 11 18.92 7.61 6.35
C TYR A 11 17.96 6.68 7.11
N LEU A 12 18.25 5.37 7.12
CA LEU A 12 17.44 4.38 7.82
C LEU A 12 17.41 4.61 9.34
N SER A 13 18.51 5.06 9.94
CA SER A 13 18.57 5.37 11.37
C SER A 13 17.63 6.51 11.73
N ILE A 14 17.62 7.60 10.95
CA ILE A 14 16.70 8.74 11.13
C ILE A 14 15.26 8.28 10.96
N TYR A 15 14.97 7.52 9.90
CA TYR A 15 13.63 7.03 9.63
C TYR A 15 13.14 6.06 10.70
N ALA A 16 14.03 5.19 11.21
CA ALA A 16 13.72 4.24 12.29
C ALA A 16 13.33 4.92 13.60
N LEU A 17 13.99 6.02 13.95
CA LEU A 17 13.61 6.83 15.13
C LEU A 17 12.20 7.43 14.99
N GLY A 18 11.82 7.81 13.78
CA GLY A 18 10.49 8.35 13.49
C GLY A 18 9.42 7.28 13.23
N TYR A 19 9.78 6.01 13.17
CA TYR A 19 8.87 4.92 12.75
C TYR A 19 7.62 4.82 13.64
N VAL A 20 7.74 5.12 14.92
CA VAL A 20 6.58 5.15 15.83
C VAL A 20 5.55 6.19 15.38
N ALA A 21 5.99 7.38 14.99
CA ALA A 21 5.10 8.43 14.50
C ALA A 21 4.44 8.03 13.16
N VAL A 22 5.21 7.42 12.26
CA VAL A 22 4.70 6.87 10.99
C VAL A 22 3.63 5.80 11.25
N TYR A 23 3.90 4.88 12.18
CA TYR A 23 2.97 3.82 12.54
C TYR A 23 1.67 4.39 13.12
N LEU A 24 1.76 5.34 14.05
CA LEU A 24 0.59 6.03 14.61
C LEU A 24 -0.21 6.78 13.54
N TYR A 25 0.48 7.44 12.61
CA TYR A 25 -0.17 8.09 11.46
C TYR A 25 -1.00 7.09 10.64
N LEU A 26 -0.43 5.95 10.27
CA LEU A 26 -1.11 4.90 9.52
C LEU A 26 -2.27 4.29 10.33
N TYR A 27 -2.08 4.10 11.63
CA TYR A 27 -3.10 3.58 12.54
C TYR A 27 -4.31 4.52 12.62
N PHE A 28 -4.10 5.81 12.83
CA PHE A 28 -5.19 6.78 12.87
C PHE A 28 -5.89 6.94 11.51
N THR A 29 -5.17 6.83 10.39
CA THR A 29 -5.82 6.80 9.08
C THR A 29 -6.76 5.60 8.93
N ALA A 30 -6.35 4.43 9.41
CA ALA A 30 -7.17 3.22 9.38
C ALA A 30 -8.41 3.35 10.28
N ILE A 31 -8.27 3.94 11.48
CA ILE A 31 -9.39 4.22 12.37
C ILE A 31 -10.39 5.17 11.71
N LEU A 32 -9.96 6.31 11.19
CA LEU A 32 -10.84 7.27 10.54
C LEU A 32 -11.61 6.64 9.37
N ARG A 33 -10.95 5.78 8.61
CA ARG A 33 -11.58 5.00 7.53
C ARG A 33 -12.63 4.02 8.06
N SER A 34 -12.39 3.36 9.20
CA SER A 34 -13.35 2.43 9.80
C SER A 34 -14.62 3.12 10.26
N PHE A 35 -14.54 4.40 10.66
CA PHE A 35 -15.70 5.25 10.95
C PHE A 35 -16.40 5.81 9.68
N GLY A 36 -15.95 5.43 8.48
CA GLY A 36 -16.49 5.93 7.21
C GLY A 36 -16.04 7.34 6.83
N ASN A 37 -15.13 7.96 7.60
CA ASN A 37 -14.62 9.30 7.32
C ASN A 37 -13.42 9.28 6.36
N THR A 38 -13.70 8.82 5.14
CA THR A 38 -12.67 8.67 4.10
C THR A 38 -12.23 10.01 3.51
N MET A 39 -13.13 11.01 3.48
CA MET A 39 -12.81 12.32 2.90
C MET A 39 -11.75 13.05 3.76
N PHE A 40 -11.94 13.09 5.08
CA PHE A 40 -10.95 13.73 5.96
C PHE A 40 -9.59 13.02 5.86
N GLN A 41 -9.59 11.68 5.85
CA GLN A 41 -8.37 10.91 5.64
C GLN A 41 -7.69 11.26 4.31
N ALA A 42 -8.44 11.32 3.20
CA ALA A 42 -7.89 11.63 1.89
C ALA A 42 -7.28 13.04 1.85
N VAL A 43 -7.97 14.03 2.41
CA VAL A 43 -7.47 15.41 2.51
C VAL A 43 -6.21 15.47 3.39
N ALA A 44 -6.21 14.81 4.54
CA ALA A 44 -5.05 14.77 5.43
C ALA A 44 -3.82 14.14 4.75
N MET A 45 -4.01 13.04 4.01
CA MET A 45 -2.93 12.41 3.25
C MET A 45 -2.43 13.31 2.10
N LEU A 46 -3.34 13.99 1.39
CA LEU A 46 -2.98 14.94 0.34
C LEU A 46 -2.15 16.10 0.91
N VAL A 47 -2.59 16.69 2.01
CA VAL A 47 -1.86 17.77 2.70
C VAL A 47 -0.49 17.28 3.15
N SER A 48 -0.37 16.08 3.73
CA SER A 48 0.90 15.49 4.12
C SER A 48 1.85 15.32 2.91
N THR A 49 1.32 14.84 1.79
CA THR A 49 2.11 14.65 0.55
C THR A 49 2.57 15.99 -0.04
N LEU A 50 1.70 16.99 -0.09
CA LEU A 50 2.05 18.32 -0.58
C LEU A 50 3.09 19.00 0.33
N LEU A 51 2.91 18.87 1.64
CA LEU A 51 3.85 19.41 2.62
C LEU A 51 5.22 18.72 2.47
N ASN A 52 5.24 17.39 2.31
CA ASN A 52 6.47 16.65 2.04
C ASN A 52 7.16 17.15 0.75
N ALA A 53 6.41 17.30 -0.34
CA ALA A 53 6.96 17.78 -1.62
C ALA A 53 7.56 19.20 -1.52
N ILE A 54 7.08 20.05 -0.62
CA ILE A 54 7.63 21.37 -0.35
C ILE A 54 8.86 21.26 0.58
N LEU A 55 8.80 20.44 1.60
CA LEU A 55 9.88 20.32 2.59
C LEU A 55 11.09 19.56 2.06
N ASP A 56 10.89 18.58 1.17
CA ASP A 56 11.98 17.77 0.61
C ASP A 56 13.10 18.64 -0.01
N PRO A 57 12.83 19.53 -0.99
CA PRO A 57 13.90 20.35 -1.58
C PRO A 57 14.54 21.30 -0.56
N ILE A 58 13.79 21.79 0.43
CA ILE A 58 14.30 22.69 1.46
C ILE A 58 15.31 21.95 2.33
N PHE A 59 14.90 20.80 2.90
CA PHE A 59 15.77 20.04 3.79
C PHE A 59 16.93 19.35 3.06
N ILE A 60 16.73 18.92 1.81
CA ILE A 60 17.83 18.38 0.99
C ILE A 60 18.90 19.45 0.74
N ASN A 61 18.52 20.69 0.48
CA ASN A 61 19.48 21.78 0.30
C ASN A 61 20.24 22.15 1.58
N ILE A 62 19.61 22.01 2.77
CA ILE A 62 20.23 22.38 4.05
C ILE A 62 21.10 21.25 4.62
N ILE A 63 20.62 20.01 4.55
CA ILE A 63 21.18 18.86 5.31
C ILE A 63 21.64 17.74 4.33
N GLY A 64 21.48 17.93 3.03
CA GLY A 64 21.78 16.92 2.02
C GLY A 64 20.75 15.78 2.00
N PHE A 65 21.17 14.60 1.56
CA PHE A 65 20.29 13.42 1.34
C PHE A 65 19.44 13.04 2.58
N HIS A 66 19.95 13.26 3.79
CA HIS A 66 19.24 12.98 5.03
C HIS A 66 18.02 13.89 5.23
N GLY A 67 18.00 15.04 4.59
CA GLY A 67 16.89 15.98 4.61
C GLY A 67 15.57 15.38 4.12
N ALA A 68 15.61 14.49 3.14
CA ALA A 68 14.41 13.81 2.65
C ALA A 68 13.74 12.93 3.74
N ALA A 69 14.54 12.22 4.57
CA ALA A 69 13.98 11.46 5.68
C ALA A 69 13.31 12.37 6.71
N ILE A 70 13.95 13.48 7.05
CA ILE A 70 13.44 14.46 8.03
C ILE A 70 12.17 15.13 7.51
N ALA A 71 12.14 15.56 6.24
CA ALA A 71 10.96 16.16 5.63
C ALA A 71 9.74 15.21 5.64
N THR A 72 9.98 13.94 5.33
CA THR A 72 8.94 12.91 5.40
C THR A 72 8.39 12.73 6.82
N LEU A 73 9.27 12.65 7.82
CA LEU A 73 8.85 12.51 9.22
C LEU A 73 8.08 13.74 9.71
N ILE A 74 8.55 14.94 9.41
CA ILE A 74 7.89 16.18 9.81
C ILE A 74 6.50 16.26 9.20
N SER A 75 6.35 16.00 7.90
CA SER A 75 5.04 16.05 7.22
C SER A 75 4.04 15.06 7.81
N GLN A 76 4.50 13.85 8.18
CA GLN A 76 3.65 12.83 8.80
C GLN A 76 3.30 13.16 10.25
N ILE A 77 4.24 13.71 11.03
CA ILE A 77 3.98 14.14 12.41
C ILE A 77 2.96 15.29 12.43
N ILE A 78 3.10 16.27 11.54
CA ILE A 78 2.12 17.36 11.42
C ILE A 78 0.74 16.81 11.09
N CYS A 79 0.66 15.89 10.11
CA CYS A 79 -0.59 15.27 9.73
C CYS A 79 -1.19 14.43 10.87
N LEU A 80 -0.38 13.69 11.61
CA LEU A 80 -0.79 12.96 12.81
C LEU A 80 -1.38 13.90 13.85
N ALA A 81 -0.74 15.04 14.11
CA ALA A 81 -1.27 16.05 15.04
C ALA A 81 -2.65 16.57 14.62
N PHE A 82 -2.83 16.87 13.31
CA PHE A 82 -4.13 17.26 12.77
C PHE A 82 -5.19 16.17 12.95
N MET A 83 -4.84 14.91 12.74
CA MET A 83 -5.76 13.78 12.95
C MET A 83 -6.15 13.64 14.42
N CYS A 84 -5.21 13.75 15.34
CA CYS A 84 -5.47 13.71 16.79
C CYS A 84 -6.40 14.85 17.22
N ILE A 85 -6.15 16.07 16.76
CA ILE A 85 -6.99 17.24 17.04
C ILE A 85 -8.41 17.02 16.50
N TYR A 86 -8.54 16.50 15.29
CA TYR A 86 -9.83 16.22 14.67
C TYR A 86 -10.61 15.17 15.47
N ILE A 87 -9.98 14.05 15.82
CA ILE A 87 -10.59 12.97 16.60
C ILE A 87 -11.07 13.50 17.96
N TYR A 88 -10.22 14.28 18.64
CA TYR A 88 -10.54 14.87 19.93
C TYR A 88 -11.74 15.84 19.84
N ARG A 89 -11.73 16.77 18.86
CA ARG A 89 -12.82 17.75 18.67
C ARG A 89 -14.15 17.10 18.29
N LYS A 90 -14.11 16.04 17.49
CA LYS A 90 -15.32 15.31 17.07
C LYS A 90 -15.78 14.27 18.08
N LYS A 91 -15.04 14.05 19.17
CA LYS A 91 -15.34 13.05 20.20
C LYS A 91 -15.64 11.68 19.60
N LEU A 92 -14.88 11.28 18.58
CA LEU A 92 -15.11 10.00 17.87
C LEU A 92 -14.90 8.81 18.80
N PHE A 93 -13.95 8.90 19.70
CA PHE A 93 -13.70 7.96 20.80
C PHE A 93 -12.86 8.65 21.87
N ASN A 94 -12.96 8.19 23.10
CA ASN A 94 -12.11 8.63 24.20
C ASN A 94 -10.93 7.67 24.34
N LEU A 95 -9.72 8.21 24.38
CA LEU A 95 -8.54 7.46 24.74
C LEU A 95 -8.37 7.57 26.26
N SER A 96 -8.87 6.58 26.99
CA SER A 96 -8.62 6.47 28.42
C SER A 96 -7.76 5.24 28.71
N LEU A 97 -6.66 5.43 29.41
CA LEU A 97 -5.81 4.31 29.85
C LEU A 97 -6.54 3.41 30.86
N SER A 98 -7.61 3.93 31.53
CA SER A 98 -8.44 3.14 32.44
C SER A 98 -9.30 2.10 31.75
N ASP A 99 -9.58 2.27 30.44
CA ASP A 99 -10.45 1.38 29.67
C ASP A 99 -9.66 0.24 28.98
N PHE A 100 -8.37 0.11 29.33
CA PHE A 100 -7.50 -0.95 28.80
C PHE A 100 -7.85 -2.30 29.42
N ASP A 101 -8.62 -3.14 28.66
CA ASP A 101 -8.91 -4.52 29.06
C ASP A 101 -7.88 -5.48 28.43
N THR A 102 -7.12 -6.16 29.28
CA THR A 102 -6.15 -7.17 28.86
C THR A 102 -6.77 -8.35 28.13
N LYS A 103 -8.09 -8.59 28.31
CA LYS A 103 -8.84 -9.66 27.63
C LYS A 103 -8.94 -9.40 26.12
N GLU A 104 -8.90 -8.15 25.69
CA GLU A 104 -8.96 -7.77 24.26
C GLU A 104 -7.62 -7.95 23.53
N ILE A 105 -6.51 -8.13 24.25
CA ILE A 105 -5.19 -8.31 23.63
C ILE A 105 -5.14 -9.57 22.78
N MET A 106 -5.64 -10.70 23.30
CA MET A 106 -5.55 -11.98 22.59
C MET A 106 -6.41 -11.99 21.30
N PRO A 107 -7.67 -11.53 21.29
CA PRO A 107 -8.45 -11.33 20.06
C PRO A 107 -7.76 -10.41 19.07
N PHE A 108 -7.16 -9.30 19.53
CA PHE A 108 -6.41 -8.39 18.68
C PHE A 108 -5.21 -9.08 18.02
N VAL A 109 -4.35 -9.75 18.80
CA VAL A 109 -3.17 -10.45 18.28
C VAL A 109 -3.56 -11.56 17.30
N LYS A 110 -4.63 -12.29 17.58
CA LYS A 110 -5.16 -13.35 16.71
C LYS A 110 -5.56 -12.83 15.32
N ASN A 111 -5.99 -11.58 15.22
CA ASN A 111 -6.33 -10.93 13.96
C ASN A 111 -5.12 -10.20 13.35
N ALA A 112 -4.27 -9.59 14.16
CA ALA A 112 -3.12 -8.81 13.72
C ALA A 112 -2.05 -9.69 13.07
N VAL A 113 -1.70 -10.83 13.67
CA VAL A 113 -0.63 -11.71 13.16
C VAL A 113 -0.91 -12.20 11.73
N PRO A 114 -2.09 -12.78 11.40
CA PRO A 114 -2.40 -13.13 10.02
C PRO A 114 -2.38 -11.94 9.07
N SER A 115 -2.82 -10.75 9.52
CA SER A 115 -2.82 -9.54 8.71
C SER A 115 -1.40 -9.05 8.41
N VAL A 116 -0.50 -9.11 9.38
CA VAL A 116 0.93 -8.77 9.19
C VAL A 116 1.57 -9.74 8.19
N ILE A 117 1.38 -11.04 8.35
CA ILE A 117 1.89 -12.05 7.41
C ILE A 117 1.35 -11.79 6.01
N GLN A 118 0.03 -11.58 5.88
CA GLN A 118 -0.61 -11.27 4.60
C GLN A 118 0.04 -10.06 3.90
N GLN A 119 0.34 -8.99 4.63
CA GLN A 119 0.96 -7.78 4.07
C GLN A 119 2.46 -7.94 3.77
N SER A 120 3.12 -8.90 4.40
CA SER A 120 4.55 -9.17 4.18
C SER A 120 4.81 -10.06 2.96
N ILE A 121 3.85 -10.91 2.55
CA ILE A 121 4.00 -11.84 1.43
C ILE A 121 4.42 -11.14 0.13
N PRO A 122 3.79 -10.03 -0.32
CA PRO A 122 4.21 -9.34 -1.54
C PRO A 122 5.66 -8.86 -1.49
N ALA A 123 6.09 -8.31 -0.35
CA ALA A 123 7.45 -7.81 -0.19
C ALA A 123 8.48 -8.94 -0.24
N ILE A 124 8.20 -10.07 0.41
CA ILE A 124 9.06 -11.27 0.36
C ILE A 124 9.16 -11.79 -1.07
N SER A 125 8.01 -11.93 -1.76
CA SER A 125 7.96 -12.40 -3.14
C SER A 125 8.73 -11.48 -4.09
N THR A 126 8.55 -10.17 -3.99
CA THR A 126 9.27 -9.19 -4.81
C THR A 126 10.78 -9.24 -4.57
N THR A 127 11.20 -9.41 -3.32
CA THR A 127 12.63 -9.54 -2.98
C THR A 127 13.23 -10.79 -3.62
N PHE A 128 12.53 -11.91 -3.53
CA PHE A 128 12.96 -13.18 -4.13
C PHE A 128 13.05 -13.08 -5.65
N LEU A 129 12.02 -12.54 -6.32
CA LEU A 129 12.02 -12.32 -7.77
C LEU A 129 13.13 -11.36 -8.21
N THR A 130 13.39 -10.30 -7.47
CA THR A 130 14.48 -9.36 -7.75
C THR A 130 15.83 -10.07 -7.70
N ALA A 131 16.04 -10.96 -6.72
CA ALA A 131 17.26 -11.76 -6.62
C ALA A 131 17.43 -12.68 -7.84
N ILE A 132 16.36 -13.36 -8.29
CA ILE A 132 16.40 -14.21 -9.49
C ILE A 132 16.69 -13.36 -10.74
N VAL A 133 15.94 -12.27 -10.95
CA VAL A 133 16.12 -11.41 -12.15
C VAL A 133 17.53 -10.83 -12.22
N SER A 134 18.15 -10.52 -11.07
CA SER A 134 19.52 -9.98 -11.02
C SER A 134 20.58 -10.93 -11.57
N THR A 135 20.29 -12.23 -11.67
CA THR A 135 21.22 -13.23 -12.23
C THR A 135 21.26 -13.24 -13.75
N TYR A 136 20.28 -12.64 -14.44
CA TYR A 136 20.17 -12.71 -15.90
C TYR A 136 21.02 -11.65 -16.62
N SER A 137 20.69 -10.36 -16.41
CA SER A 137 21.45 -9.26 -17.03
C SER A 137 21.16 -7.92 -16.36
N ILE A 138 22.07 -6.94 -16.57
CA ILE A 138 21.87 -5.57 -16.10
C ILE A 138 20.61 -4.95 -16.70
N SER A 139 20.33 -5.21 -17.98
CA SER A 139 19.12 -4.70 -18.64
C SER A 139 17.83 -5.35 -18.09
N ALA A 140 17.89 -6.64 -17.71
CA ALA A 140 16.76 -7.34 -17.12
C ALA A 140 16.39 -6.76 -15.74
N ILE A 141 17.37 -6.57 -14.86
CA ILE A 141 17.10 -6.00 -13.52
C ILE A 141 16.67 -4.53 -13.61
N ALA A 142 17.28 -3.75 -14.50
CA ALA A 142 16.85 -2.35 -14.73
C ALA A 142 15.42 -2.31 -15.28
N GLY A 143 15.09 -3.17 -16.25
CA GLY A 143 13.73 -3.27 -16.80
C GLY A 143 12.72 -3.71 -15.77
N TYR A 144 13.03 -4.70 -14.94
CA TYR A 144 12.18 -5.13 -13.84
C TYR A 144 11.93 -4.02 -12.82
N GLY A 145 12.96 -3.24 -12.48
CA GLY A 145 12.84 -2.08 -11.58
C GLY A 145 11.94 -0.98 -12.15
N VAL A 146 12.04 -0.67 -13.45
CA VAL A 146 11.15 0.28 -14.14
C VAL A 146 9.73 -0.27 -14.22
N ALA A 147 9.56 -1.55 -14.57
CA ALA A 147 8.27 -2.22 -14.60
C ALA A 147 7.57 -2.13 -13.24
N GLY A 148 8.28 -2.41 -12.14
CA GLY A 148 7.74 -2.32 -10.78
C GLY A 148 7.22 -0.91 -10.41
N LYS A 149 7.83 0.16 -10.94
CA LYS A 149 7.31 1.53 -10.75
C LYS A 149 6.00 1.76 -11.51
N LEU A 150 5.90 1.24 -12.72
CA LEU A 150 4.68 1.33 -13.52
C LEU A 150 3.55 0.43 -12.99
N GLU A 151 3.90 -0.74 -12.44
CA GLU A 151 2.93 -1.65 -11.80
C GLU A 151 2.16 -1.00 -10.66
N MET A 152 2.77 -0.07 -9.92
CA MET A 152 2.08 0.62 -8.83
C MET A 152 0.81 1.33 -9.31
N ILE A 153 0.79 1.85 -10.56
CA ILE A 153 -0.40 2.46 -11.18
C ILE A 153 -1.54 1.45 -11.27
N LEU A 154 -1.22 0.18 -11.53
CA LEU A 154 -2.18 -0.91 -11.66
C LEU A 154 -2.61 -1.48 -10.31
N PHE A 155 -1.69 -1.52 -9.34
CA PHE A 155 -1.97 -2.06 -8.01
C PHE A 155 -2.77 -1.12 -7.11
N TYR A 156 -2.54 0.19 -7.17
CA TYR A 156 -3.21 1.13 -6.26
C TYR A 156 -4.74 1.10 -6.31
N PRO A 157 -5.42 1.04 -7.48
CA PRO A 157 -6.87 0.90 -7.52
C PRO A 157 -7.36 -0.39 -6.85
N ALA A 158 -6.67 -1.52 -7.04
CA ALA A 158 -7.01 -2.78 -6.42
C ALA A 158 -6.81 -2.75 -4.89
N MET A 159 -5.71 -2.15 -4.42
CA MET A 159 -5.46 -1.93 -2.99
C MET A 159 -6.51 -1.01 -2.36
N ALA A 160 -6.91 0.05 -3.06
CA ALA A 160 -7.98 0.93 -2.60
C ALA A 160 -9.31 0.17 -2.44
N LEU A 161 -9.67 -0.68 -3.40
CA LEU A 161 -10.86 -1.53 -3.30
C LEU A 161 -10.79 -2.50 -2.12
N ASN A 162 -9.62 -3.12 -1.87
CA ASN A 162 -9.39 -3.96 -0.69
C ASN A 162 -9.66 -3.20 0.60
N MET A 163 -9.08 -2.01 0.76
CA MET A 163 -9.22 -1.19 1.96
C MET A 163 -10.66 -0.72 2.17
N VAL A 164 -11.34 -0.30 1.11
CA VAL A 164 -12.74 0.16 1.16
C VAL A 164 -13.67 -1.00 1.50
N LEU A 165 -13.49 -2.17 0.86
CA LEU A 165 -14.31 -3.35 1.16
C LEU A 165 -14.10 -3.83 2.60
N THR A 166 -12.88 -3.82 3.11
CA THR A 166 -12.60 -4.16 4.52
C THR A 166 -13.46 -3.30 5.46
N SER A 167 -13.51 -2.01 5.22
CA SER A 167 -14.26 -1.07 6.07
C SER A 167 -15.77 -1.22 5.89
N ILE A 168 -16.27 -1.15 4.65
CA ILE A 168 -17.72 -1.15 4.35
C ILE A 168 -18.34 -2.50 4.71
N VAL A 169 -17.68 -3.60 4.39
CA VAL A 169 -18.17 -4.94 4.72
C VAL A 169 -18.22 -5.12 6.24
N GLY A 170 -17.17 -4.67 6.96
CA GLY A 170 -17.16 -4.69 8.42
C GLY A 170 -18.35 -3.94 9.03
N GLN A 171 -18.64 -2.73 8.54
CA GLN A 171 -19.81 -1.96 8.96
C GLN A 171 -21.14 -2.67 8.61
N CYS A 172 -21.24 -3.26 7.42
CA CYS A 172 -22.44 -4.00 7.02
C CYS A 172 -22.68 -5.24 7.89
N ILE A 173 -21.62 -5.97 8.25
CA ILE A 173 -21.70 -7.15 9.12
C ILE A 173 -22.10 -6.72 10.54
N GLY A 174 -21.48 -5.67 11.09
CA GLY A 174 -21.86 -5.12 12.40
C GLY A 174 -23.32 -4.65 12.47
N ALA A 175 -23.84 -4.12 11.36
CA ALA A 175 -25.26 -3.73 11.21
C ALA A 175 -26.19 -4.90 10.81
N GLN A 176 -25.71 -6.14 10.72
CA GLN A 176 -26.45 -7.32 10.26
C GLN A 176 -27.05 -7.22 8.84
N ARG A 177 -26.45 -6.37 7.97
CA ARG A 177 -26.92 -6.11 6.60
C ARG A 177 -26.09 -6.87 5.57
N ILE A 178 -26.16 -8.22 5.63
CA ILE A 178 -25.37 -9.13 4.77
C ILE A 178 -25.63 -8.88 3.28
N ASP A 179 -26.89 -8.56 2.90
CA ASP A 179 -27.23 -8.28 1.50
C ASP A 179 -26.52 -7.07 0.95
N ARG A 180 -26.36 -6.02 1.76
CA ARG A 180 -25.55 -4.85 1.39
C ARG A 180 -24.08 -5.20 1.20
N ALA A 181 -23.50 -6.00 2.10
CA ALA A 181 -22.12 -6.46 1.96
C ALA A 181 -21.90 -7.20 0.63
N LYS A 182 -22.80 -8.12 0.27
CA LYS A 182 -22.76 -8.84 -1.01
C LYS A 182 -22.87 -7.88 -2.21
N ASN A 183 -23.74 -6.88 -2.14
CA ASN A 183 -23.90 -5.91 -3.22
C ASN A 183 -22.66 -5.04 -3.38
N TYR A 184 -22.02 -4.59 -2.30
CA TYR A 184 -20.75 -3.84 -2.38
C TYR A 184 -19.63 -4.69 -3.00
N LEU A 185 -19.53 -5.97 -2.64
CA LEU A 185 -18.55 -6.86 -3.28
C LEU A 185 -18.83 -7.01 -4.79
N LYS A 186 -20.09 -7.23 -5.20
CA LYS A 186 -20.46 -7.33 -6.63
C LYS A 186 -20.12 -6.06 -7.41
N LEU A 187 -20.42 -4.89 -6.85
CA LEU A 187 -20.08 -3.60 -7.45
C LEU A 187 -18.57 -3.39 -7.56
N ALA A 188 -17.84 -3.70 -6.49
CA ALA A 188 -16.39 -3.60 -6.48
C ALA A 188 -15.74 -4.53 -7.52
N LEU A 189 -16.21 -5.76 -7.65
CA LEU A 189 -15.77 -6.68 -8.70
C LEU A 189 -16.07 -6.14 -10.09
N LYS A 190 -17.31 -5.71 -10.35
CA LYS A 190 -17.71 -5.18 -11.66
C LYS A 190 -16.86 -3.99 -12.08
N TYR A 191 -16.80 -2.96 -11.26
CA TYR A 191 -16.05 -1.75 -11.60
C TYR A 191 -14.53 -1.97 -11.50
N GLY A 192 -14.06 -2.76 -10.54
CA GLY A 192 -12.65 -3.11 -10.40
C GLY A 192 -12.10 -3.83 -11.62
N ILE A 193 -12.84 -4.82 -12.16
CA ILE A 193 -12.46 -5.53 -13.39
C ILE A 193 -12.41 -4.56 -14.57
N VAL A 194 -13.42 -3.70 -14.74
CA VAL A 194 -13.43 -2.73 -15.83
C VAL A 194 -12.24 -1.78 -15.75
N VAL A 195 -12.02 -1.17 -14.58
CA VAL A 195 -10.91 -0.22 -14.37
C VAL A 195 -9.56 -0.90 -14.57
N SER A 196 -9.33 -2.07 -13.97
CA SER A 196 -8.06 -2.77 -14.13
C SER A 196 -7.82 -3.25 -15.56
N SER A 197 -8.87 -3.66 -16.30
CA SER A 197 -8.75 -4.03 -17.70
C SER A 197 -8.37 -2.84 -18.58
N VAL A 198 -9.01 -1.68 -18.36
CA VAL A 198 -8.68 -0.44 -19.10
C VAL A 198 -7.25 0.01 -18.80
N LEU A 199 -6.86 0.03 -17.52
CA LEU A 199 -5.51 0.41 -17.12
C LEU A 199 -4.47 -0.57 -17.68
N SER A 200 -4.73 -1.88 -17.65
CA SER A 200 -3.85 -2.90 -18.23
C SER A 200 -3.70 -2.68 -19.74
N ALA A 201 -4.79 -2.42 -20.46
CA ALA A 201 -4.73 -2.12 -21.87
C ALA A 201 -3.87 -0.86 -22.14
N VAL A 202 -4.09 0.22 -21.39
CA VAL A 202 -3.29 1.45 -21.52
C VAL A 202 -1.80 1.17 -21.28
N VAL A 203 -1.46 0.43 -20.23
CA VAL A 203 -0.06 0.12 -19.92
C VAL A 203 0.55 -0.78 -21.00
N ILE A 204 -0.17 -1.76 -21.54
CA ILE A 204 0.31 -2.60 -22.65
C ILE A 204 0.63 -1.74 -23.88
N PHE A 205 -0.33 -0.93 -24.33
CA PHE A 205 -0.17 -0.12 -25.55
C PHE A 205 0.91 0.96 -25.42
N PHE A 206 1.05 1.56 -24.25
CA PHE A 206 1.98 2.66 -23.99
C PHE A 206 3.22 2.26 -23.19
N SER A 207 3.47 0.95 -22.95
CA SER A 207 4.56 0.45 -22.12
C SER A 207 5.94 1.00 -22.51
N LYS A 208 6.24 1.05 -23.82
CA LYS A 208 7.51 1.61 -24.31
C LYS A 208 7.63 3.12 -24.07
N GLN A 209 6.56 3.86 -24.28
CA GLN A 209 6.53 5.32 -24.06
C GLN A 209 6.65 5.63 -22.56
N LEU A 210 5.92 4.90 -21.72
CA LEU A 210 5.99 5.03 -20.28
C LEU A 210 7.38 4.67 -19.74
N ALA A 211 8.00 3.59 -20.24
CA ALA A 211 9.35 3.20 -19.85
C ALA A 211 10.40 4.27 -20.22
N LYS A 212 10.25 4.95 -21.37
CA LYS A 212 11.13 6.04 -21.81
C LYS A 212 11.13 7.25 -20.85
N LEU A 213 10.10 7.44 -20.05
CA LEU A 213 10.09 8.48 -19.02
C LEU A 213 11.10 8.21 -17.89
N PHE A 214 11.51 6.95 -17.72
CA PHE A 214 12.44 6.54 -16.68
C PHE A 214 13.84 6.22 -17.22
N VAL A 215 13.93 5.67 -18.44
CA VAL A 215 15.19 5.18 -19.01
C VAL A 215 15.21 5.38 -20.53
N SER A 216 16.33 5.92 -21.04
CA SER A 216 16.53 6.11 -22.49
C SER A 216 17.06 4.86 -23.21
N ASN A 217 17.49 3.81 -22.48
CA ASN A 217 18.07 2.60 -23.05
C ASN A 217 17.00 1.73 -23.71
N VAL A 218 17.16 1.47 -25.02
CA VAL A 218 16.21 0.69 -25.83
C VAL A 218 16.11 -0.78 -25.34
N ALA A 219 17.20 -1.40 -24.90
CA ALA A 219 17.17 -2.76 -24.39
C ALA A 219 16.28 -2.87 -23.14
N VAL A 220 16.39 -1.91 -22.21
CA VAL A 220 15.56 -1.83 -20.99
C VAL A 220 14.08 -1.59 -21.34
N THR A 221 13.77 -0.66 -22.26
CA THR A 221 12.40 -0.39 -22.67
C THR A 221 11.73 -1.58 -23.35
N ASN A 222 12.48 -2.39 -24.09
CA ASN A 222 11.98 -3.63 -24.68
C ASN A 222 11.67 -4.68 -23.60
N VAL A 223 12.51 -4.85 -22.58
CA VAL A 223 12.24 -5.73 -21.44
C VAL A 223 10.93 -5.33 -20.75
N VAL A 224 10.74 -4.04 -20.45
CA VAL A 224 9.50 -3.53 -19.84
C VAL A 224 8.28 -3.85 -20.72
N SER A 225 8.38 -3.64 -22.02
CA SER A 225 7.25 -3.90 -22.94
C SER A 225 6.88 -5.39 -22.98
N HIS A 226 7.85 -6.31 -23.07
CA HIS A 226 7.60 -7.74 -23.03
C HIS A 226 7.03 -8.18 -21.69
N TYR A 227 7.54 -7.63 -20.59
CA TYR A 227 7.03 -7.90 -19.26
C TYR A 227 5.53 -7.59 -19.15
N PHE A 228 5.10 -6.39 -19.56
CA PHE A 228 3.69 -6.01 -19.50
C PHE A 228 2.79 -6.79 -20.45
N LEU A 229 3.29 -7.25 -21.60
CA LEU A 229 2.52 -8.13 -22.48
C LEU A 229 2.14 -9.45 -21.79
N ILE A 230 3.04 -9.98 -20.96
CA ILE A 230 2.84 -11.26 -20.28
C ILE A 230 2.02 -11.08 -19.00
N VAL A 231 2.39 -10.10 -18.17
CA VAL A 231 1.90 -9.99 -16.77
C VAL A 231 0.55 -9.24 -16.68
N SER A 232 0.17 -8.48 -17.71
CA SER A 232 -1.00 -7.58 -17.62
C SER A 232 -2.34 -8.26 -17.35
N ILE A 233 -2.52 -9.51 -17.78
CA ILE A 233 -3.73 -10.29 -17.47
C ILE A 233 -3.80 -10.56 -15.96
N GLY A 234 -2.66 -10.75 -15.31
CA GLY A 234 -2.55 -10.97 -13.87
C GLY A 234 -3.13 -9.82 -13.03
N TYR A 235 -3.12 -8.58 -13.52
CA TYR A 235 -3.63 -7.44 -12.74
C TYR A 235 -5.15 -7.46 -12.57
N VAL A 236 -5.88 -7.99 -13.56
CA VAL A 236 -7.32 -8.20 -13.43
C VAL A 236 -7.60 -9.27 -12.36
N LEU A 237 -6.84 -10.38 -12.39
CA LEU A 237 -6.93 -11.43 -11.38
C LEU A 237 -6.54 -10.92 -9.99
N TYR A 238 -5.49 -10.11 -9.91
CA TYR A 238 -5.08 -9.45 -8.68
C TYR A 238 -6.18 -8.54 -8.10
N THR A 239 -6.89 -7.80 -8.96
CA THR A 239 -8.03 -6.96 -8.53
C THR A 239 -9.16 -7.80 -7.97
N ILE A 240 -9.50 -8.90 -8.60
CA ILE A 240 -10.51 -9.85 -8.11
C ILE A 240 -10.07 -10.40 -6.73
N THR A 241 -8.84 -10.89 -6.63
CA THR A 241 -8.28 -11.40 -5.38
C THR A 241 -8.30 -10.33 -4.28
N SER A 242 -7.91 -9.09 -4.60
CA SER A 242 -7.93 -7.96 -3.65
C SER A 242 -9.33 -7.65 -3.11
N CYS A 243 -10.36 -7.74 -3.95
CA CYS A 243 -11.76 -7.58 -3.51
C CYS A 243 -12.17 -8.69 -2.52
N TYR A 244 -11.79 -9.93 -2.78
CA TYR A 244 -12.09 -11.03 -1.85
C TYR A 244 -11.28 -10.92 -0.55
N LEU A 245 -10.00 -10.54 -0.61
CA LEU A 245 -9.16 -10.31 0.57
C LEU A 245 -9.76 -9.23 1.46
N GLY A 246 -10.16 -8.09 0.88
CA GLY A 246 -10.83 -7.02 1.62
C GLY A 246 -12.13 -7.47 2.26
N THR A 247 -12.94 -8.26 1.55
CA THR A 247 -14.18 -8.83 2.08
C THR A 247 -13.89 -9.78 3.24
N LEU A 248 -12.91 -10.68 3.12
CA LEU A 248 -12.53 -11.62 4.18
C LEU A 248 -12.03 -10.89 5.43
N ASN A 249 -11.23 -9.84 5.25
CA ASN A 249 -10.79 -8.99 6.36
C ASN A 249 -11.98 -8.28 7.02
N GLY A 250 -12.91 -7.74 6.21
CA GLY A 250 -14.11 -7.06 6.71
C GLY A 250 -15.07 -7.96 7.49
N ILE A 251 -15.17 -9.25 7.17
CA ILE A 251 -15.96 -10.20 7.95
C ILE A 251 -15.21 -10.81 9.15
N GLY A 252 -14.03 -10.28 9.49
CA GLY A 252 -13.23 -10.74 10.61
C GLY A 252 -12.58 -12.11 10.42
N LYS A 253 -12.21 -12.46 9.17
CA LYS A 253 -11.52 -13.73 8.84
C LYS A 253 -10.14 -13.51 8.23
N PRO A 254 -9.23 -12.80 8.91
CA PRO A 254 -7.91 -12.45 8.35
C PRO A 254 -7.02 -13.68 8.08
N THR A 255 -7.18 -14.76 8.84
CA THR A 255 -6.46 -16.02 8.57
C THR A 255 -6.83 -16.61 7.20
N LYS A 256 -8.10 -16.58 6.81
CA LYS A 256 -8.51 -17.04 5.46
C LYS A 256 -8.00 -16.10 4.38
N SER A 257 -7.97 -14.82 4.66
CA SER A 257 -7.39 -13.80 3.77
C SER A 257 -5.88 -14.04 3.57
N MET A 258 -5.15 -14.32 4.64
CA MET A 258 -3.72 -14.66 4.60
C MET A 258 -3.47 -15.91 3.74
N ILE A 259 -4.23 -16.99 3.95
CA ILE A 259 -4.09 -18.23 3.17
C ILE A 259 -4.36 -17.96 1.67
N LEU A 260 -5.43 -17.24 1.35
CA LEU A 260 -5.75 -16.88 -0.03
C LEU A 260 -4.62 -16.07 -0.68
N MET A 261 -4.04 -15.11 0.06
CA MET A 261 -2.90 -14.31 -0.41
C MET A 261 -1.67 -15.18 -0.67
N THR A 262 -1.34 -16.07 0.27
CA THR A 262 -0.20 -17.00 0.14
C THR A 262 -0.36 -17.87 -1.12
N VAL A 263 -1.52 -18.47 -1.32
CA VAL A 263 -1.79 -19.30 -2.50
C VAL A 263 -1.71 -18.47 -3.78
N SER A 264 -2.29 -17.28 -3.80
CA SER A 264 -2.24 -16.39 -4.97
C SER A 264 -0.81 -16.02 -5.35
N TYR A 265 0.03 -15.67 -4.38
CA TYR A 265 1.42 -15.31 -4.66
C TYR A 265 2.30 -16.49 -5.02
N THR A 266 2.08 -17.69 -4.47
CA THR A 266 2.83 -18.89 -4.87
C THR A 266 2.50 -19.35 -6.29
N HIS A 267 1.27 -19.14 -6.77
CA HIS A 267 0.86 -19.55 -8.12
C HIS A 267 1.02 -18.45 -9.19
N LEU A 268 1.08 -17.17 -8.81
CA LEU A 268 1.25 -16.06 -9.75
C LEU A 268 2.71 -15.64 -9.92
N THR A 269 3.59 -16.03 -9.01
CA THR A 269 5.00 -15.59 -9.00
C THR A 269 6.00 -16.75 -9.18
N LEU A 270 5.57 -17.98 -9.18
CA LEU A 270 6.32 -19.18 -9.54
C LEU A 270 5.80 -19.78 -10.84
#